data_dcc70e444e025360bc607d8c6e11c904
#
_entry.id   dcc70e444e025360bc607d8c6e11c904
#
_cell.length_a   1.000
_cell.length_b   1.000
_cell.length_c   1.000
_cell.angle_alpha   90.00
_cell.angle_beta   90.00
_cell.angle_gamma   90.00
#
_symmetry.space_group_name_H-M   'P 1'
#
loop_
_entity.id
_entity.type
_entity.pdbx_description
1 polymer ?
#
loop_
_entity_poly.entity_id
_entity_poly.type
_entity_poly.pdbx_seq_one_letter_code
_entity_poly.pdbx_strand_id
1 'polypeptide(L)'
;MKKLSTYLLVMFMVMYWVLRIIIALAAELGKDFIGITPINSTFEIVLLFAFLVCVVLVVKRKLTGGLLYLTLYGIYFGGDVTAKLNTLSTNGSLSMAENMGLMISMLGIILPLAVLIDLLLDKNRKLNPKDKKTDWFYKNEEFDRKLDDRADKNNYRTM
;
A
#
# COMPACT_ATOMS: atom_id res chain seq x y z
N MET A 1 -6.28 -14.88 -9.93
CA MET A 1 -4.88 -14.42 -10.05
C MET A 1 -4.61 -13.04 -9.44
N LYS A 2 -5.49 -12.03 -9.58
CA LYS A 2 -5.29 -10.66 -9.02
C LYS A 2 -5.15 -10.59 -7.48
N LYS A 3 -5.78 -11.49 -6.73
CA LYS A 3 -5.59 -11.57 -5.27
C LYS A 3 -4.18 -12.02 -4.88
N LEU A 4 -3.56 -12.89 -5.69
CA LEU A 4 -2.21 -13.39 -5.44
C LEU A 4 -1.16 -12.27 -5.55
N SER A 5 -1.28 -11.38 -6.54
CA SER A 5 -0.40 -10.21 -6.71
C SER A 5 -0.39 -9.33 -5.46
N THR A 6 -1.57 -8.95 -4.97
CA THR A 6 -1.68 -8.11 -3.76
C THR A 6 -1.09 -8.78 -2.53
N TYR A 7 -1.32 -10.10 -2.32
CA TYR A 7 -0.74 -10.82 -1.18
C TYR A 7 0.79 -10.92 -1.29
N LEU A 8 1.31 -11.13 -2.49
CA LEU A 8 2.75 -11.16 -2.73
C LEU A 8 3.39 -9.80 -2.44
N LEU A 9 2.75 -8.70 -2.88
CA LEU A 9 3.20 -7.34 -2.56
C LEU A 9 3.15 -7.06 -1.05
N VAL A 10 2.08 -7.49 -0.36
CA VAL A 10 1.98 -7.36 1.10
C VAL A 10 3.10 -8.15 1.79
N MET A 11 3.45 -9.33 1.29
CA MET A 11 4.59 -10.09 1.81
C MET A 11 5.90 -9.30 1.68
N PHE A 12 6.18 -8.71 0.51
CA PHE A 12 7.36 -7.86 0.33
C PHE A 12 7.33 -6.61 1.22
N MET A 13 6.16 -5.98 1.39
CA MET A 13 5.99 -4.86 2.33
C MET A 13 6.41 -5.27 3.75
N VAL A 14 5.91 -6.42 4.23
CA VAL A 14 6.23 -6.91 5.58
C VAL A 14 7.71 -7.27 5.71
N MET A 15 8.32 -7.91 4.70
CA MET A 15 9.76 -8.19 4.70
C MET A 15 10.59 -6.90 4.79
N TYR A 16 10.24 -5.89 4.01
CA TYR A 16 10.90 -4.59 4.08
C TYR A 16 10.72 -3.92 5.44
N TRP A 17 9.54 -4.01 6.03
CA TRP A 17 9.24 -3.48 7.36
C TRP A 17 10.08 -4.15 8.45
N VAL A 18 10.20 -5.49 8.42
CA VAL A 18 11.08 -6.23 9.34
C VAL A 18 12.54 -5.78 9.21
N LEU A 19 13.03 -5.60 7.98
CA LEU A 19 14.37 -5.05 7.73
C LEU A 19 14.53 -3.67 8.40
N ARG A 20 13.53 -2.77 8.27
CA ARG A 20 13.56 -1.44 8.89
C ARG A 20 13.52 -1.49 10.41
N ILE A 21 12.79 -2.45 11.01
CA ILE A 21 12.83 -2.68 12.46
C ILE A 21 14.25 -3.06 12.91
N ILE A 22 14.91 -3.96 12.18
CA ILE A 22 16.27 -4.38 12.52
C ILE A 22 17.24 -3.18 12.46
N ILE A 23 17.14 -2.35 11.43
CA ILE A 23 17.97 -1.13 11.29
C ILE A 23 17.70 -0.16 12.44
N ALA A 24 16.43 0.10 12.77
CA ALA A 24 16.05 1.00 13.86
C ALA A 24 16.54 0.50 15.23
N LEU A 25 16.36 -0.80 15.52
CA LEU A 25 16.85 -1.41 16.77
C LEU A 25 18.37 -1.40 16.86
N ALA A 26 19.09 -1.67 15.75
CA ALA A 26 20.53 -1.60 15.73
C ALA A 26 21.03 -0.19 16.05
N ALA A 27 20.41 0.83 15.47
CA ALA A 27 20.73 2.23 15.71
C ALA A 27 20.50 2.64 17.18
N GLU A 28 19.40 2.20 17.81
CA GLU A 28 19.11 2.42 19.24
C GLU A 28 20.14 1.74 20.16
N LEU A 29 20.70 0.61 19.72
CA LEU A 29 21.77 -0.11 20.42
C LEU A 29 23.17 0.49 20.16
N GLY A 30 23.24 1.61 19.40
CA GLY A 30 24.51 2.24 19.03
C GLY A 30 25.35 1.39 18.06
N LYS A 31 24.74 0.49 17.32
CA LYS A 31 25.38 -0.37 16.32
C LYS A 31 24.83 -0.06 14.94
N ASP A 32 25.72 0.11 13.98
CA ASP A 32 25.33 0.25 12.59
C ASP A 32 25.02 -1.12 11.99
N PHE A 33 23.81 -1.29 11.44
CA PHE A 33 23.49 -2.47 10.67
C PHE A 33 23.99 -2.29 9.23
N ILE A 34 25.12 -2.93 8.91
CA ILE A 34 25.77 -2.85 7.57
C ILE A 34 26.15 -1.37 7.21
N GLY A 35 26.46 -0.54 8.20
CA GLY A 35 26.76 0.87 8.00
C GLY A 35 25.54 1.75 7.63
N ILE A 36 24.33 1.24 7.82
CA ILE A 36 23.09 1.97 7.53
C ILE A 36 22.50 2.47 8.84
N THR A 37 22.33 3.78 8.90
CA THR A 37 21.66 4.47 10.01
C THR A 37 20.35 5.09 9.56
N PRO A 38 19.33 5.16 10.42
CA PRO A 38 18.10 5.90 10.10
C PRO A 38 18.42 7.40 10.01
N ILE A 39 17.74 8.11 9.14
CA ILE A 39 17.89 9.57 8.96
C ILE A 39 17.48 10.28 10.26
N ASN A 40 16.41 9.81 10.88
CA ASN A 40 15.89 10.32 12.13
C ASN A 40 15.19 9.19 12.88
N SER A 41 15.74 8.78 14.04
CA SER A 41 15.20 7.66 14.84
C SER A 41 13.75 7.86 15.24
N THR A 42 13.34 9.06 15.63
CA THR A 42 11.96 9.33 16.04
C THR A 42 10.97 9.17 14.88
N PHE A 43 11.30 9.72 13.71
CA PHE A 43 10.47 9.57 12.52
C PHE A 43 10.40 8.13 12.05
N GLU A 44 11.50 7.40 12.16
CA GLU A 44 11.55 5.97 11.82
C GLU A 44 10.54 5.16 12.64
N ILE A 45 10.52 5.37 13.95
CA ILE A 45 9.59 4.68 14.86
C ILE A 45 8.13 5.01 14.49
N VAL A 46 7.81 6.29 14.28
CA VAL A 46 6.46 6.71 13.86
C VAL A 46 6.08 6.05 12.53
N LEU A 47 7.00 5.99 11.59
CA LEU A 47 6.80 5.38 10.27
C LEU A 47 6.56 3.87 10.36
N LEU A 48 7.25 3.17 11.27
CA LEU A 48 7.04 1.74 11.53
C LEU A 48 5.62 1.44 12.04
N PHE A 49 5.06 2.30 12.91
CA PHE A 49 3.68 2.17 13.38
C PHE A 49 2.65 2.55 12.30
N ALA A 50 2.89 3.63 11.57
CA ALA A 50 2.03 4.06 10.48
C ALA A 50 1.95 2.99 9.37
N PHE A 51 3.01 2.25 9.14
CA PHE A 51 3.06 1.13 8.20
C PHE A 51 2.00 0.06 8.51
N LEU A 52 1.78 -0.29 9.77
CA LEU A 52 0.79 -1.31 10.15
C LEU A 52 -0.62 -0.90 9.70
N VAL A 53 -0.96 0.38 9.85
CA VAL A 53 -2.23 0.93 9.36
C VAL A 53 -2.31 0.81 7.82
N CYS A 54 -1.22 1.14 7.13
CA CYS A 54 -1.15 1.03 5.67
C CYS A 54 -1.36 -0.41 5.21
N VAL A 55 -0.70 -1.40 5.84
CA VAL A 55 -0.86 -2.83 5.50
C VAL A 55 -2.31 -3.28 5.65
N VAL A 56 -2.98 -2.94 6.76
CA VAL A 56 -4.39 -3.28 6.97
C VAL A 56 -5.28 -2.69 5.89
N LEU A 57 -5.04 -1.44 5.48
CA LEU A 57 -5.80 -0.78 4.41
C LEU A 57 -5.53 -1.41 3.04
N VAL A 58 -4.27 -1.76 2.75
CA VAL A 58 -3.88 -2.42 1.50
C VAL A 58 -4.49 -3.83 1.40
N VAL A 59 -4.46 -4.62 2.48
CA VAL A 59 -5.12 -5.94 2.54
C VAL A 59 -6.62 -5.82 2.31
N LYS A 60 -7.26 -4.78 2.84
CA LYS A 60 -8.66 -4.43 2.55
C LYS A 60 -8.88 -3.83 1.15
N ARG A 61 -7.83 -3.75 0.34
CA ARG A 61 -7.83 -3.18 -1.02
C ARG A 61 -8.38 -1.76 -1.12
N LYS A 62 -8.18 -0.95 -0.07
CA LYS A 62 -8.53 0.46 -0.09
C LYS A 62 -7.41 1.27 -0.74
N LEU A 63 -7.74 2.11 -1.73
CA LEU A 63 -6.76 3.00 -2.40
C LEU A 63 -6.09 3.94 -1.41
N THR A 64 -6.86 4.39 -0.40
CA THR A 64 -6.34 5.26 0.67
C THR A 64 -5.12 4.67 1.35
N GLY A 65 -5.06 3.32 1.51
CA GLY A 65 -3.89 2.63 2.06
C GLY A 65 -2.65 2.77 1.19
N GLY A 66 -2.80 2.57 -0.13
CA GLY A 66 -1.69 2.74 -1.08
C GLY A 66 -1.21 4.18 -1.19
N LEU A 67 -2.13 5.15 -1.22
CA LEU A 67 -1.79 6.58 -1.24
C LEU A 67 -1.07 7.01 0.05
N LEU A 68 -1.59 6.62 1.20
CA LEU A 68 -0.99 6.95 2.50
C LEU A 68 0.41 6.31 2.64
N TYR A 69 0.58 5.07 2.17
CA TYR A 69 1.87 4.40 2.15
C TYR A 69 2.86 5.13 1.25
N LEU A 70 2.44 5.50 0.03
CA LEU A 70 3.30 6.24 -0.92
C LEU A 70 3.69 7.62 -0.39
N THR A 71 2.76 8.38 0.21
CA THR A 71 3.08 9.72 0.73
C THR A 71 4.04 9.66 1.89
N LEU A 72 3.81 8.80 2.89
CA LEU A 72 4.68 8.67 4.06
C LEU A 72 6.09 8.22 3.68
N TYR A 73 6.18 7.14 2.93
CA TYR A 73 7.47 6.56 2.53
C TYR A 73 8.17 7.38 1.45
N GLY A 74 7.39 7.97 0.52
CA GLY A 74 7.93 8.84 -0.52
C GLY A 74 8.57 10.11 0.05
N ILE A 75 7.96 10.74 1.05
CA ILE A 75 8.54 11.92 1.70
C ILE A 75 9.81 11.54 2.47
N TYR A 76 9.76 10.48 3.29
CA TYR A 76 10.87 10.07 4.13
C TYR A 76 12.07 9.59 3.30
N PHE A 77 11.87 8.63 2.42
CA PHE A 77 12.95 8.07 1.60
C PHE A 77 13.32 8.95 0.40
N GLY A 78 12.39 9.76 -0.11
CA GLY A 78 12.66 10.71 -1.17
C GLY A 78 13.70 11.76 -0.74
N GLY A 79 13.60 12.26 0.49
CA GLY A 79 14.60 13.14 1.08
C GLY A 79 15.98 12.49 1.16
N ASP A 80 16.07 11.24 1.61
CA ASP A 80 17.32 10.49 1.70
C ASP A 80 17.96 10.22 0.32
N VAL A 81 17.15 9.78 -0.64
CA VAL A 81 17.63 9.55 -2.01
C VAL A 81 18.15 10.81 -2.64
N THR A 82 17.45 11.94 -2.50
CA THR A 82 17.91 13.23 -3.06
C THR A 82 19.20 13.70 -2.41
N ALA A 83 19.35 13.56 -1.09
CA ALA A 83 20.58 13.92 -0.37
C ALA A 83 21.76 13.07 -0.86
N LYS A 84 21.62 11.76 -0.98
CA LYS A 84 22.66 10.85 -1.45
C LYS A 84 23.01 11.06 -2.94
N LEU A 85 22.01 11.35 -3.79
CA LEU A 85 22.26 11.71 -5.19
C LEU A 85 23.04 13.02 -5.32
N ASN A 86 22.74 14.01 -4.49
CA ASN A 86 23.52 15.26 -4.44
C ASN A 86 24.97 15.00 -4.01
N THR A 87 25.18 14.15 -3.01
CA THR A 87 26.53 13.74 -2.58
C THR A 87 27.28 13.03 -3.71
N LEU A 88 26.60 12.13 -4.43
CA LEU A 88 27.18 11.44 -5.59
C LEU A 88 27.56 12.42 -6.70
N SER A 89 26.71 13.42 -6.98
CA SER A 89 26.97 14.45 -7.99
C SER A 89 28.16 15.35 -7.62
N THR A 90 28.33 15.64 -6.32
CA THR A 90 29.38 16.56 -5.83
C THR A 90 30.73 15.84 -5.67
N ASN A 91 30.71 14.63 -5.11
CA ASN A 91 31.93 13.89 -4.76
C ASN A 91 32.36 12.87 -5.79
N GLY A 92 31.50 12.58 -6.80
CA GLY A 92 31.73 11.59 -7.85
C GLY A 92 31.65 10.12 -7.41
N SER A 93 31.61 9.85 -6.10
CA SER A 93 31.49 8.49 -5.54
C SER A 93 30.81 8.51 -4.17
N LEU A 94 30.11 7.42 -3.86
CA LEU A 94 29.53 7.14 -2.56
C LEU A 94 30.35 6.05 -1.86
N SER A 95 30.41 6.08 -0.56
CA SER A 95 30.94 4.98 0.24
C SER A 95 30.08 3.73 0.08
N MET A 96 30.61 2.55 0.40
CA MET A 96 29.84 1.30 0.32
C MET A 96 28.57 1.34 1.18
N ALA A 97 28.64 1.91 2.37
CA ALA A 97 27.51 2.07 3.28
C ALA A 97 26.43 3.02 2.71
N GLU A 98 26.83 4.14 2.11
CA GLU A 98 25.92 5.09 1.47
C GLU A 98 25.23 4.49 0.24
N ASN A 99 25.95 3.69 -0.56
CA ASN A 99 25.38 2.96 -1.68
C ASN A 99 24.31 1.95 -1.23
N MET A 100 24.63 1.16 -0.18
CA MET A 100 23.64 0.22 0.40
C MET A 100 22.43 0.97 0.95
N GLY A 101 22.64 2.07 1.67
CA GLY A 101 21.58 2.93 2.18
C GLY A 101 20.70 3.49 1.04
N LEU A 102 21.31 3.93 -0.06
CA LEU A 102 20.60 4.41 -1.24
C LEU A 102 19.73 3.32 -1.87
N MET A 103 20.25 2.09 -2.02
CA MET A 103 19.47 0.96 -2.53
C MET A 103 18.24 0.64 -1.68
N ILE A 104 18.42 0.63 -0.34
CA ILE A 104 17.32 0.39 0.60
C ILE A 104 16.28 1.51 0.56
N SER A 105 16.72 2.76 0.45
CA SER A 105 15.82 3.91 0.33
C SER A 105 15.05 3.91 -1.00
N MET A 106 15.69 3.51 -2.10
CA MET A 106 15.00 3.31 -3.38
C MET A 106 13.93 2.22 -3.28
N LEU A 107 14.22 1.08 -2.63
CA LEU A 107 13.20 0.04 -2.38
C LEU A 107 12.03 0.59 -1.56
N GLY A 108 12.31 1.48 -0.59
CA GLY A 108 11.30 2.18 0.20
C GLY A 108 10.34 3.06 -0.62
N ILE A 109 10.74 3.49 -1.81
CA ILE A 109 9.88 4.25 -2.75
C ILE A 109 9.22 3.33 -3.77
N ILE A 110 9.96 2.36 -4.31
CA ILE A 110 9.47 1.45 -5.36
C ILE A 110 8.31 0.58 -4.84
N LEU A 111 8.41 0.07 -3.60
CA LEU A 111 7.36 -0.78 -3.03
C LEU A 111 6.00 -0.08 -2.89
N PRO A 112 5.89 1.13 -2.29
CA PRO A 112 4.61 1.85 -2.24
C PRO A 112 4.05 2.15 -3.62
N LEU A 113 4.91 2.48 -4.58
CA LEU A 113 4.51 2.76 -5.96
C LEU A 113 3.95 1.50 -6.63
N ALA A 114 4.59 0.35 -6.47
CA ALA A 114 4.10 -0.93 -6.98
C ALA A 114 2.74 -1.30 -6.37
N VAL A 115 2.57 -1.11 -5.04
CA VAL A 115 1.30 -1.34 -4.33
C VAL A 115 0.21 -0.41 -4.86
N LEU A 116 0.51 0.86 -5.09
CA LEU A 116 -0.45 1.82 -5.63
C LEU A 116 -0.89 1.42 -7.04
N ILE A 117 0.05 1.03 -7.90
CA ILE A 117 -0.25 0.56 -9.26
C ILE A 117 -1.12 -0.70 -9.23
N ASP A 118 -0.81 -1.70 -8.38
CA ASP A 118 -1.63 -2.92 -8.23
C ASP A 118 -3.06 -2.58 -7.81
N LEU A 119 -3.22 -1.65 -6.85
CA LEU A 119 -4.53 -1.17 -6.41
C LEU A 119 -5.28 -0.36 -7.48
N LEU A 120 -4.59 0.43 -8.31
CA LEU A 120 -5.20 1.18 -9.42
C LEU A 120 -5.64 0.28 -10.57
N LEU A 121 -4.87 -0.76 -10.88
CA LEU A 121 -5.18 -1.71 -11.94
C LEU A 121 -6.31 -2.70 -11.55
N ASP A 122 -6.72 -2.72 -10.28
CA ASP A 122 -7.81 -3.58 -9.84
C ASP A 122 -9.17 -3.03 -10.27
N LYS A 123 -9.65 -3.46 -11.44
CA LYS A 123 -10.94 -3.10 -12.02
C LYS A 123 -12.16 -3.50 -11.14
N ASN A 124 -11.98 -4.47 -10.23
CA ASN A 124 -13.05 -4.93 -9.33
C ASN A 124 -13.12 -4.11 -8.04
N ARG A 125 -12.30 -3.08 -7.93
CA ARG A 125 -12.34 -2.16 -6.82
C ARG A 125 -13.61 -1.33 -6.92
N LYS A 126 -14.59 -1.66 -6.09
CA LYS A 126 -15.78 -0.81 -5.90
C LYS A 126 -15.34 0.38 -5.03
N LEU A 127 -15.56 1.61 -5.52
CA LEU A 127 -15.31 2.85 -4.77
C LEU A 127 -16.03 2.88 -3.41
N ASN A 128 -17.20 2.22 -3.35
CA ASN A 128 -17.89 1.87 -2.12
C ASN A 128 -18.05 0.35 -2.11
N PRO A 129 -17.44 -0.39 -1.16
CA PRO A 129 -17.85 -1.75 -0.95
C PRO A 129 -19.34 -1.69 -0.60
N LYS A 130 -20.19 -2.23 -1.47
CA LYS A 130 -21.59 -2.48 -1.14
C LYS A 130 -21.58 -3.26 0.17
N ASP A 131 -22.10 -2.66 1.22
CA ASP A 131 -22.18 -3.29 2.52
C ASP A 131 -22.98 -4.59 2.29
N LYS A 132 -22.44 -5.75 2.71
CA LYS A 132 -23.16 -7.02 2.54
C LYS A 132 -24.56 -6.97 3.15
N LYS A 133 -24.78 -6.04 4.09
CA LYS A 133 -26.08 -5.78 4.72
C LYS A 133 -27.09 -5.07 3.79
N THR A 134 -26.63 -4.28 2.82
CA THR A 134 -27.53 -3.56 1.89
C THR A 134 -27.66 -4.25 0.52
N ASP A 135 -26.85 -5.28 0.23
CA ASP A 135 -26.90 -6.03 -1.04
C ASP A 135 -28.22 -6.81 -1.21
N TRP A 136 -28.87 -7.19 -0.10
CA TRP A 136 -30.19 -7.82 -0.12
C TRP A 136 -31.29 -6.86 -0.57
N PHE A 137 -31.18 -5.57 -0.24
CA PHE A 137 -32.17 -4.54 -0.60
C PHE A 137 -32.18 -4.32 -2.11
N TYR A 138 -31.01 -4.21 -2.75
CA TYR A 138 -30.91 -4.05 -4.20
C TYR A 138 -31.28 -5.33 -4.96
N LYS A 139 -31.10 -6.50 -4.38
CA LYS A 139 -31.58 -7.76 -4.96
C LYS A 139 -33.09 -7.91 -4.89
N ASN A 140 -33.73 -7.38 -3.84
CA ASN A 140 -35.19 -7.36 -3.72
C ASN A 140 -35.82 -6.44 -4.76
N GLU A 141 -35.27 -5.25 -5.03
CA GLU A 141 -35.79 -4.37 -6.09
C GLU A 141 -35.77 -5.03 -7.48
N GLU A 142 -34.72 -5.80 -7.81
CA GLU A 142 -34.69 -6.57 -9.06
C GLU A 142 -35.73 -7.71 -9.08
N PHE A 143 -36.00 -8.29 -7.92
CA PHE A 143 -36.97 -9.36 -7.80
C PHE A 143 -38.40 -8.83 -7.90
N ASP A 144 -38.67 -7.68 -7.28
CA ASP A 144 -39.96 -7.00 -7.33
C ASP A 144 -40.29 -6.54 -8.77
N ARG A 145 -39.33 -5.96 -9.51
CA ARG A 145 -39.51 -5.62 -10.93
C ARG A 145 -39.81 -6.84 -11.78
N LYS A 146 -39.15 -7.99 -11.54
CA LYS A 146 -39.44 -9.23 -12.26
C LYS A 146 -40.82 -9.83 -11.93
N LEU A 147 -41.34 -9.57 -10.74
CA LEU A 147 -42.67 -9.96 -10.34
C LEU A 147 -43.72 -9.06 -11.01
N ASP A 148 -43.52 -7.75 -11.06
CA ASP A 148 -44.39 -6.80 -11.74
C ASP A 148 -44.46 -7.07 -13.25
N ASP A 149 -43.33 -7.33 -13.90
CA ASP A 149 -43.28 -7.71 -15.34
C ASP A 149 -44.03 -9.03 -15.62
N ARG A 150 -44.11 -9.95 -14.64
CA ARG A 150 -44.89 -11.19 -14.78
C ARG A 150 -46.38 -10.99 -14.52
N ALA A 151 -46.72 -10.10 -13.59
CA ALA A 151 -48.10 -9.73 -13.30
C ALA A 151 -48.76 -9.04 -14.50
N ASP A 152 -48.06 -8.10 -15.12
CA ASP A 152 -48.53 -7.43 -16.32
C ASP A 152 -48.75 -8.39 -17.51
N LYS A 153 -47.88 -9.36 -17.72
CA LYS A 153 -48.04 -10.39 -18.76
C LYS A 153 -49.22 -11.32 -18.54
N ASN A 154 -49.65 -11.52 -17.30
CA ASN A 154 -50.81 -12.37 -16.98
C ASN A 154 -52.14 -11.63 -17.13
N ASN A 155 -52.16 -10.29 -16.93
CA ASN A 155 -53.37 -9.50 -17.05
C ASN A 155 -53.91 -9.39 -18.49
N TYR A 156 -53.05 -9.56 -19.51
CA TYR A 156 -53.48 -9.55 -20.93
C TYR A 156 -54.05 -10.88 -21.42
N ARG A 157 -54.13 -11.95 -20.59
CA ARG A 157 -54.66 -13.25 -20.97
C ARG A 157 -56.09 -13.50 -20.53
N THR A 158 -56.73 -12.54 -19.89
CA THR A 158 -58.11 -12.64 -19.36
C THR A 158 -59.13 -11.73 -20.07
N MET A 159 -58.85 -11.28 -21.32
CA MET A 159 -59.82 -10.66 -22.22
C MET A 159 -60.01 -11.52 -23.44
#